data_28dd82c70a044241ad26195e30c9af74
#
_entry.id   28dd82c70a044241ad26195e30c9af74
#
_cell.length_a   1.000
_cell.length_b   1.000
_cell.length_c   1.000
_cell.angle_alpha   90.00
_cell.angle_beta   90.00
_cell.angle_gamma   90.00
#
_symmetry.space_group_name_H-M   'P 1'
#
loop_
_entity.id
_entity.type
_entity.pdbx_description
1 polymer ?
#
loop_
_entity_poly.entity_id
_entity_poly.type
_entity_poly.pdbx_seq_one_letter_code
_entity_poly.pdbx_strand_id
1 'polypeptide(L)'
;FKLHVEQASNVLIMGHRFPDMDAFGSALGIHRLAKDIKKDVYIVINEYNETLSEVFEQAKETETYEFITSEKALNLLDDESLVVLLDTHRAVLAECPGLVDMCERLVIIDHHRRSEDAIDNATLAYMEPYASSTSELVTEMLQYAGAKKTISKLEAEALLGGMTIDTNRFAVQTGVRTF
;
A
#
# COMPACT_ATOMS: atom_id res chain seq x y z
N PHE A 1 -9.68 -8.25 -4.31
CA PHE A 1 -8.25 -8.24 -3.94
C PHE A 1 -7.69 -9.65 -3.76
N LYS A 2 -8.21 -10.45 -2.81
CA LYS A 2 -7.68 -11.79 -2.50
C LYS A 2 -7.52 -12.68 -3.75
N LEU A 3 -8.53 -12.74 -4.63
CA LEU A 3 -8.46 -13.52 -5.87
C LEU A 3 -7.30 -13.07 -6.78
N HIS A 4 -7.07 -11.77 -6.92
CA HIS A 4 -5.96 -11.24 -7.72
C HIS A 4 -4.60 -11.63 -7.14
N VAL A 5 -4.45 -11.59 -5.80
CA VAL A 5 -3.24 -12.06 -5.13
C VAL A 5 -3.05 -13.57 -5.34
N GLU A 6 -4.08 -14.38 -5.21
CA GLU A 6 -4.00 -15.85 -5.41
C GLU A 6 -3.53 -16.23 -6.81
N GLN A 7 -3.90 -15.44 -7.81
CA GLN A 7 -3.55 -15.67 -9.22
C GLN A 7 -2.23 -15.06 -9.65
N ALA A 8 -1.61 -14.22 -8.82
CA ALA A 8 -0.37 -13.54 -9.18
C ALA A 8 0.86 -14.45 -9.02
N SER A 9 1.88 -14.26 -9.82
CA SER A 9 3.22 -14.83 -9.65
C SER A 9 3.92 -14.22 -8.44
N ASN A 10 3.88 -12.89 -8.33
CA ASN A 10 4.39 -12.10 -7.22
C ASN A 10 3.52 -10.85 -7.01
N VAL A 11 3.75 -10.12 -5.92
CA VAL A 11 3.04 -8.88 -5.60
C VAL A 11 4.04 -7.76 -5.38
N LEU A 12 3.94 -6.70 -6.16
CA LEU A 12 4.76 -5.50 -6.09
C LEU A 12 3.92 -4.35 -5.52
N ILE A 13 4.21 -3.94 -4.30
CA ILE A 13 3.47 -2.91 -3.57
C ILE A 13 4.24 -1.61 -3.62
N MET A 14 3.60 -0.51 -3.97
CA MET A 14 4.20 0.81 -3.93
C MET A 14 3.17 1.87 -3.52
N GLY A 15 3.64 2.94 -2.90
CA GLY A 15 2.88 4.16 -2.66
C GLY A 15 3.21 5.23 -3.69
N HIS A 16 2.95 6.49 -3.30
CA HIS A 16 3.43 7.64 -4.05
C HIS A 16 4.93 7.88 -3.81
N ARG A 17 5.56 8.62 -4.73
CA ARG A 17 6.95 9.07 -4.59
C ARG A 17 7.10 9.92 -3.32
N PHE A 18 8.18 9.70 -2.57
CA PHE A 18 8.37 10.27 -1.22
C PHE A 18 7.23 9.87 -0.27
N PRO A 19 7.11 8.56 0.02
CA PRO A 19 5.99 8.06 0.82
C PRO A 19 5.94 8.72 2.19
N ASP A 20 4.74 8.99 2.64
CA ASP A 20 4.45 9.37 4.01
C ASP A 20 4.03 8.16 4.85
N MET A 21 3.56 8.40 6.06
CA MET A 21 3.18 7.33 6.97
C MET A 21 1.91 6.60 6.50
N ASP A 22 1.01 7.27 5.76
CA ASP A 22 -0.20 6.62 5.26
C ASP A 22 0.12 5.63 4.14
N ALA A 23 0.89 6.07 3.13
CA ALA A 23 1.39 5.20 2.07
C ALA A 23 2.21 4.02 2.64
N PHE A 24 3.09 4.28 3.62
CA PHE A 24 3.95 3.25 4.22
C PHE A 24 3.18 2.26 5.08
N GLY A 25 2.32 2.73 6.00
CA GLY A 25 1.49 1.88 6.85
C GLY A 25 0.55 1.00 6.04
N SER A 26 -0.06 1.58 5.01
CA SER A 26 -0.88 0.85 4.03
C SER A 26 -0.08 -0.25 3.32
N ALA A 27 1.17 0.02 2.94
CA ALA A 27 2.03 -0.98 2.29
C ALA A 27 2.33 -2.17 3.21
N LEU A 28 2.62 -1.93 4.50
CA LEU A 28 2.81 -3.01 5.47
C LEU A 28 1.53 -3.85 5.66
N GLY A 29 0.36 -3.20 5.72
CA GLY A 29 -0.92 -3.90 5.84
C GLY A 29 -1.26 -4.76 4.62
N ILE A 30 -1.05 -4.26 3.42
CA ILE A 30 -1.24 -5.01 2.16
C ILE A 30 -0.22 -6.16 2.06
N HIS A 31 1.04 -5.91 2.46
CA HIS A 31 2.05 -6.96 2.54
C HIS A 31 1.56 -8.11 3.44
N ARG A 32 0.99 -7.82 4.63
CA ARG A 32 0.41 -8.82 5.52
C ARG A 32 -0.65 -9.65 4.83
N LEU A 33 -1.62 -9.01 4.17
CA LEU A 33 -2.69 -9.69 3.44
C LEU A 33 -2.16 -10.64 2.36
N ALA A 34 -1.16 -10.21 1.60
CA ALA A 34 -0.57 -10.99 0.53
C ALA A 34 0.29 -12.16 1.07
N LYS A 35 1.07 -11.94 2.13
CA LYS A 35 1.88 -13.01 2.79
C LYS A 35 1.02 -14.08 3.43
N ASP A 36 -0.15 -13.77 3.96
CA ASP A 36 -1.09 -14.76 4.50
C ASP A 36 -1.60 -15.73 3.41
N ILE A 37 -1.55 -15.33 2.15
CA ILE A 37 -1.83 -16.15 0.96
C ILE A 37 -0.56 -16.88 0.45
N LYS A 38 0.59 -16.65 1.07
CA LYS A 38 1.89 -17.26 0.75
C LYS A 38 2.46 -16.86 -0.62
N LYS A 39 2.36 -15.60 -0.98
CA LYS A 39 2.97 -15.03 -2.18
C LYS A 39 4.33 -14.39 -1.89
N ASP A 40 5.16 -14.30 -2.92
CA ASP A 40 6.34 -13.44 -2.88
C ASP A 40 5.86 -12.00 -2.99
N VAL A 41 6.18 -11.21 -1.98
CA VAL A 41 5.67 -9.85 -1.81
C VAL A 41 6.83 -8.91 -1.57
N TYR A 42 6.87 -7.86 -2.35
CA TYR A 42 7.91 -6.84 -2.31
C TYR A 42 7.29 -5.46 -2.11
N ILE A 43 7.95 -4.63 -1.32
CA ILE A 43 7.57 -3.23 -1.14
C ILE A 43 8.61 -2.38 -1.89
N VAL A 44 8.14 -1.62 -2.88
CA VAL A 44 8.99 -0.77 -3.72
C VAL A 44 9.11 0.58 -3.04
N ILE A 45 10.34 0.95 -2.69
CA ILE A 45 10.69 2.23 -2.08
C ILE A 45 12.13 2.59 -2.45
N ASN A 46 12.34 3.77 -3.06
CA ASN A 46 13.68 4.23 -3.43
C ASN A 46 14.27 5.14 -2.35
N GLU A 47 13.48 6.11 -1.90
CA GLU A 47 13.88 7.09 -0.93
C GLU A 47 12.78 7.30 0.11
N TYR A 48 13.13 7.62 1.32
CA TYR A 48 12.20 7.95 2.40
C TYR A 48 12.69 9.18 3.17
N ASN A 49 11.76 9.89 3.77
CA ASN A 49 12.05 11.09 4.53
C ASN A 49 12.37 10.77 6.02
N GLU A 50 12.84 11.77 6.76
CA GLU A 50 13.19 11.62 8.18
C GLU A 50 11.99 11.16 9.03
N THR A 51 10.77 11.52 8.67
CA THR A 51 9.54 11.14 9.39
C THR A 51 9.31 9.64 9.37
N LEU A 52 9.68 8.97 8.27
CA LEU A 52 9.57 7.51 8.13
C LEU A 52 10.79 6.75 8.64
N SER A 53 11.93 7.40 8.83
CA SER A 53 13.22 6.72 9.02
C SER A 53 13.19 5.72 10.19
N GLU A 54 12.62 6.09 11.33
CA GLU A 54 12.57 5.22 12.51
C GLU A 54 11.72 3.96 12.26
N VAL A 55 10.50 4.13 11.74
CA VAL A 55 9.57 3.02 11.48
C VAL A 55 10.10 2.14 10.35
N PHE A 56 10.72 2.74 9.33
CA PHE A 56 11.32 2.03 8.21
C PHE A 56 12.49 1.15 8.65
N GLU A 57 13.42 1.67 9.47
CA GLU A 57 14.53 0.88 10.00
C GLU A 57 14.03 -0.25 10.91
N GLN A 58 13.04 0.01 11.76
CA GLN A 58 12.39 -1.06 12.54
C GLN A 58 11.78 -2.14 11.64
N ALA A 59 11.13 -1.75 10.53
CA ALA A 59 10.57 -2.73 9.58
C ALA A 59 11.67 -3.58 8.93
N LYS A 60 12.79 -2.99 8.56
CA LYS A 60 13.95 -3.72 7.99
C LYS A 60 14.54 -4.72 8.98
N GLU A 61 14.66 -4.36 10.26
CA GLU A 61 15.21 -5.22 11.31
C GLU A 61 14.35 -6.50 11.53
N THR A 62 13.06 -6.47 11.19
CA THR A 62 12.19 -7.64 11.36
C THR A 62 12.47 -8.78 10.37
N GLU A 63 13.23 -8.52 9.30
CA GLU A 63 13.44 -9.46 8.18
C GLU A 63 12.14 -10.02 7.56
N THR A 64 11.00 -9.43 7.92
CA THR A 64 9.67 -9.86 7.45
C THR A 64 9.36 -9.29 6.07
N TYR A 65 9.83 -8.06 5.83
CA TYR A 65 9.52 -7.28 4.63
C TYR A 65 10.72 -7.27 3.68
N GLU A 66 10.46 -7.46 2.39
CA GLU A 66 11.47 -7.30 1.35
C GLU A 66 11.28 -5.96 0.64
N PHE A 67 12.10 -4.96 1.04
CA PHE A 67 12.13 -3.66 0.40
C PHE A 67 13.05 -3.69 -0.81
N ILE A 68 12.56 -3.19 -1.94
CA ILE A 68 13.30 -3.19 -3.21
C ILE A 68 13.23 -1.83 -3.89
N THR A 69 14.20 -1.55 -4.76
CA THR A 69 14.21 -0.36 -5.61
C THR A 69 13.29 -0.54 -6.81
N SER A 70 12.92 0.58 -7.46
CA SER A 70 12.18 0.57 -8.72
C SER A 70 12.87 -0.25 -9.80
N GLU A 71 14.20 -0.19 -9.91
CA GLU A 71 14.98 -0.98 -10.87
C GLU A 71 14.79 -2.49 -10.64
N LYS A 72 14.91 -2.94 -9.38
CA LYS A 72 14.70 -4.35 -9.03
C LYS A 72 13.26 -4.77 -9.29
N ALA A 73 12.28 -3.91 -8.98
CA ALA A 73 10.87 -4.18 -9.20
C ALA A 73 10.53 -4.35 -10.69
N LEU A 74 11.07 -3.50 -11.57
CA LEU A 74 10.89 -3.63 -13.02
C LEU A 74 11.52 -4.92 -13.56
N ASN A 75 12.64 -5.39 -12.99
CA ASN A 75 13.25 -6.66 -13.36
C ASN A 75 12.48 -7.89 -12.86
N LEU A 76 11.67 -7.75 -11.82
CA LEU A 76 10.79 -8.81 -11.27
C LEU A 76 9.42 -8.86 -11.92
N LEU A 77 9.03 -7.81 -12.64
CA LEU A 77 7.72 -7.69 -13.28
C LEU A 77 7.59 -8.73 -14.39
N ASP A 78 6.52 -9.48 -14.37
CA ASP A 78 6.09 -10.40 -15.43
C ASP A 78 4.59 -10.24 -15.71
N ASP A 79 4.06 -10.94 -16.71
CA ASP A 79 2.66 -10.85 -17.16
C ASP A 79 1.64 -11.30 -16.07
N GLU A 80 2.09 -12.06 -15.08
CA GLU A 80 1.26 -12.54 -13.97
C GLU A 80 1.48 -11.74 -12.67
N SER A 81 2.41 -10.80 -12.66
CA SER A 81 2.67 -9.95 -11.51
C SER A 81 1.46 -9.08 -11.15
N LEU A 82 1.21 -8.89 -9.87
CA LEU A 82 0.22 -7.95 -9.36
C LEU A 82 0.92 -6.70 -8.81
N VAL A 83 0.66 -5.56 -9.44
CA VAL A 83 1.08 -4.25 -8.90
C VAL A 83 -0.03 -3.69 -8.03
N VAL A 84 0.31 -3.26 -6.81
CA VAL A 84 -0.62 -2.60 -5.89
C VAL A 84 -0.12 -1.19 -5.64
N LEU A 85 -0.89 -0.20 -6.11
CA LEU A 85 -0.62 1.22 -5.92
C LEU A 85 -1.48 1.74 -4.77
N LEU A 86 -0.84 2.36 -3.79
CA LEU A 86 -1.44 2.82 -2.56
C LEU A 86 -1.33 4.33 -2.42
N ASP A 87 -2.37 4.93 -1.87
CA ASP A 87 -2.41 6.33 -1.47
C ASP A 87 -2.17 7.32 -2.62
N THR A 88 -2.36 6.86 -3.82
CA THR A 88 -2.44 7.66 -5.03
C THR A 88 -3.10 6.87 -6.15
N HIS A 89 -3.78 7.54 -7.05
CA HIS A 89 -4.36 6.99 -8.27
C HIS A 89 -3.78 7.64 -9.54
N ARG A 90 -2.64 8.33 -9.39
CA ARG A 90 -1.97 9.07 -10.47
C ARG A 90 -0.61 8.44 -10.77
N ALA A 91 -0.43 7.97 -12.00
CA ALA A 91 0.81 7.31 -12.42
C ALA A 91 2.05 8.19 -12.21
N VAL A 92 1.93 9.50 -12.47
CA VAL A 92 3.03 10.47 -12.31
C VAL A 92 3.49 10.65 -10.87
N LEU A 93 2.65 10.32 -9.90
CA LEU A 93 2.97 10.42 -8.47
C LEU A 93 3.47 9.08 -7.90
N ALA A 94 3.29 7.96 -8.62
CA ALA A 94 3.71 6.66 -8.14
C ALA A 94 5.22 6.60 -7.87
N GLU A 95 5.64 5.78 -6.90
CA GLU A 95 7.05 5.53 -6.59
C GLU A 95 7.83 5.01 -7.81
N CYS A 96 7.18 4.18 -8.62
CA CYS A 96 7.71 3.67 -9.88
C CYS A 96 6.66 3.78 -10.99
N PRO A 97 6.57 4.90 -11.73
CA PRO A 97 5.62 5.04 -12.83
C PRO A 97 5.73 3.95 -13.89
N GLY A 98 6.95 3.47 -14.17
CA GLY A 98 7.18 2.38 -15.13
C GLY A 98 6.47 1.08 -14.77
N LEU A 99 6.25 0.77 -13.50
CA LEU A 99 5.43 -0.38 -13.10
C LEU A 99 3.96 -0.20 -13.49
N VAL A 100 3.44 1.03 -13.36
CA VAL A 100 2.05 1.34 -13.77
C VAL A 100 1.88 1.20 -15.28
N ASP A 101 2.88 1.66 -16.03
CA ASP A 101 2.82 1.65 -17.50
C ASP A 101 2.97 0.24 -18.10
N MET A 102 3.69 -0.64 -17.42
CA MET A 102 4.10 -1.95 -17.96
C MET A 102 3.33 -3.14 -17.39
N CYS A 103 2.65 -2.99 -16.24
CA CYS A 103 1.95 -4.12 -15.62
C CYS A 103 0.63 -4.44 -16.32
N GLU A 104 0.31 -5.73 -16.43
CA GLU A 104 -0.98 -6.21 -16.92
C GLU A 104 -2.08 -6.17 -15.84
N ARG A 105 -1.69 -6.20 -14.57
CA ARG A 105 -2.61 -6.25 -13.44
C ARG A 105 -2.27 -5.19 -12.41
N LEU A 106 -3.14 -4.20 -12.29
CA LEU A 106 -3.01 -3.08 -11.36
C LEU A 106 -4.18 -3.03 -10.40
N VAL A 107 -3.89 -2.98 -9.12
CA VAL A 107 -4.86 -2.67 -8.06
C VAL A 107 -4.51 -1.29 -7.48
N ILE A 108 -5.51 -0.44 -7.34
CA ILE A 108 -5.38 0.88 -6.70
C ILE A 108 -6.23 0.89 -5.43
N ILE A 109 -5.64 1.35 -4.32
CA ILE A 109 -6.35 1.59 -3.05
C ILE A 109 -5.99 3.01 -2.60
N ASP A 110 -6.98 3.91 -2.59
CA ASP A 110 -6.73 5.32 -2.37
C ASP A 110 -7.96 6.03 -1.79
N HIS A 111 -7.73 7.01 -0.92
CA HIS A 111 -8.78 7.81 -0.32
C HIS A 111 -8.89 9.23 -0.89
N HIS A 112 -8.01 9.59 -1.82
CA HIS A 112 -8.03 10.90 -2.44
C HIS A 112 -9.21 11.07 -3.41
N ARG A 113 -9.66 12.31 -3.58
CA ARG A 113 -10.66 12.64 -4.60
C ARG A 113 -10.08 12.40 -5.99
N ARG A 114 -10.86 11.74 -6.84
CA ARG A 114 -10.46 11.41 -8.20
C ARG A 114 -10.04 12.67 -8.97
N SER A 115 -8.85 12.64 -9.54
CA SER A 115 -8.29 13.68 -10.40
C SER A 115 -8.56 13.39 -11.88
N GLU A 116 -8.37 14.42 -12.73
CA GLU A 116 -8.56 14.29 -14.18
C GLU A 116 -7.53 13.34 -14.83
N ASP A 117 -6.33 13.24 -14.24
CA ASP A 117 -5.23 12.37 -14.68
C ASP A 117 -5.17 11.04 -13.91
N ALA A 118 -6.31 10.62 -13.35
CA ALA A 118 -6.43 9.32 -12.70
C ALA A 118 -6.20 8.17 -13.68
N ILE A 119 -5.58 7.10 -13.20
CA ILE A 119 -5.44 5.85 -13.96
C ILE A 119 -6.82 5.23 -14.18
N ASP A 120 -7.18 4.99 -15.45
CA ASP A 120 -8.50 4.49 -15.85
C ASP A 120 -8.55 2.97 -16.09
N ASN A 121 -7.41 2.35 -16.35
CA ASN A 121 -7.29 0.94 -16.75
C ASN A 121 -6.87 0.00 -15.62
N ALA A 122 -7.06 0.38 -14.35
CA ALA A 122 -6.78 -0.52 -13.24
C ALA A 122 -7.68 -1.76 -13.26
N THR A 123 -7.11 -2.93 -12.96
CA THR A 123 -7.84 -4.19 -12.81
C THR A 123 -8.87 -4.11 -11.68
N LEU A 124 -8.52 -3.40 -10.61
CA LEU A 124 -9.39 -3.10 -9.48
C LEU A 124 -9.00 -1.73 -8.92
N ALA A 125 -9.98 -0.84 -8.74
CA ALA A 125 -9.79 0.42 -8.05
C ALA A 125 -10.73 0.50 -6.84
N TYR A 126 -10.15 0.52 -5.64
CA TYR A 126 -10.86 0.79 -4.40
C TYR A 126 -10.58 2.23 -3.98
N MET A 127 -11.49 3.11 -4.41
CA MET A 127 -11.40 4.56 -4.21
C MET A 127 -12.50 4.99 -3.27
N GLU A 128 -12.15 5.49 -2.07
CA GLU A 128 -13.12 5.91 -1.07
C GLU A 128 -12.77 7.30 -0.49
N PRO A 129 -13.21 8.39 -1.14
CA PRO A 129 -12.87 9.76 -0.73
C PRO A 129 -13.42 10.20 0.64
N TYR A 130 -14.26 9.39 1.25
CA TYR A 130 -14.80 9.64 2.59
C TYR A 130 -14.07 8.89 3.70
N ALA A 131 -13.13 8.02 3.35
CA ALA A 131 -12.22 7.42 4.32
C ALA A 131 -11.23 8.48 4.84
N SER A 132 -10.77 8.32 6.07
CA SER A 132 -9.83 9.24 6.69
C SER A 132 -8.43 9.14 6.08
N SER A 133 -8.08 7.96 5.59
CA SER A 133 -6.77 7.61 5.05
C SER A 133 -6.82 6.28 4.29
N THR A 134 -5.81 6.00 3.50
CA THR A 134 -5.62 4.68 2.88
C THR A 134 -5.36 3.60 3.93
N SER A 135 -4.69 3.94 5.04
CA SER A 135 -4.50 3.05 6.20
C SER A 135 -5.82 2.60 6.83
N GLU A 136 -6.85 3.46 6.86
CA GLU A 136 -8.20 3.08 7.29
C GLU A 136 -8.78 2.01 6.38
N LEU A 137 -8.70 2.20 5.05
CA LEU A 137 -9.19 1.23 4.06
C LEU A 137 -8.48 -0.11 4.19
N VAL A 138 -7.17 -0.10 4.35
CA VAL A 138 -6.37 -1.32 4.52
C VAL A 138 -6.69 -2.02 5.84
N THR A 139 -6.93 -1.27 6.92
CA THR A 139 -7.36 -1.82 8.21
C THR A 139 -8.70 -2.55 8.09
N GLU A 140 -9.67 -1.97 7.38
CA GLU A 140 -10.93 -2.65 7.06
C GLU A 140 -10.70 -3.93 6.25
N MET A 141 -9.86 -3.88 5.23
CA MET A 141 -9.53 -5.05 4.41
C MET A 141 -8.93 -6.18 5.26
N LEU A 142 -8.06 -5.88 6.22
CA LEU A 142 -7.48 -6.84 7.17
C LEU A 142 -8.55 -7.52 8.01
N GLN A 143 -9.54 -6.77 8.51
CA GLN A 143 -10.67 -7.33 9.26
C GLN A 143 -11.52 -8.29 8.43
N TYR A 144 -11.90 -7.89 7.22
CA TYR A 144 -12.78 -8.67 6.35
C TYR A 144 -12.09 -9.88 5.70
N ALA A 145 -10.78 -9.79 5.49
CA ALA A 145 -10.01 -10.90 4.92
C ALA A 145 -9.87 -12.09 5.90
N GLY A 146 -10.30 -11.91 7.16
CA GLY A 146 -10.16 -12.94 8.19
C GLY A 146 -8.68 -13.30 8.39
N ALA A 147 -7.84 -12.28 8.54
CA ALA A 147 -6.40 -12.45 8.74
C ALA A 147 -6.15 -13.58 9.75
N LYS A 148 -5.51 -14.66 9.29
CA LYS A 148 -5.27 -15.86 10.10
C LYS A 148 -4.32 -15.60 11.27
N LYS A 149 -3.62 -14.48 11.23
CA LYS A 149 -2.65 -14.04 12.24
C LYS A 149 -2.98 -12.64 12.69
N THR A 150 -2.83 -12.39 13.97
CA THR A 150 -2.88 -11.05 14.53
C THR A 150 -1.83 -10.17 13.84
N ILE A 151 -2.20 -8.94 13.48
CA ILE A 151 -1.24 -7.96 12.99
C ILE A 151 -0.15 -7.72 14.04
N SER A 152 1.07 -7.51 13.59
CA SER A 152 2.18 -7.21 14.50
C SER A 152 2.02 -5.81 15.11
N LYS A 153 2.74 -5.55 16.19
CA LYS A 153 2.78 -4.23 16.81
C LYS A 153 3.21 -3.15 15.80
N LEU A 154 4.25 -3.44 15.02
CA LEU A 154 4.77 -2.53 13.99
C LEU A 154 3.71 -2.21 12.92
N GLU A 155 3.00 -3.20 12.42
CA GLU A 155 1.92 -3.00 11.44
C GLU A 155 0.80 -2.14 12.01
N ALA A 156 0.39 -2.41 13.26
CA ALA A 156 -0.64 -1.62 13.94
C ALA A 156 -0.20 -0.17 14.17
N GLU A 157 1.05 0.05 14.60
CA GLU A 157 1.62 1.38 14.83
C GLU A 157 1.75 2.17 13.51
N ALA A 158 2.17 1.53 12.42
CA ALA A 158 2.29 2.16 11.11
C ALA A 158 0.92 2.55 10.55
N LEU A 159 -0.08 1.66 10.58
CA LEU A 159 -1.44 1.95 10.14
C LEU A 159 -2.08 3.07 10.98
N LEU A 160 -1.95 3.02 12.30
CA LEU A 160 -2.45 4.07 13.19
C LEU A 160 -1.71 5.39 12.95
N GLY A 161 -0.43 5.34 12.65
CA GLY A 161 0.40 6.49 12.29
C GLY A 161 -0.13 7.20 11.05
N GLY A 162 -0.44 6.45 9.98
CA GLY A 162 -1.06 6.97 8.76
C GLY A 162 -2.38 7.68 9.06
N MET A 163 -3.33 6.99 9.71
CA MET A 163 -4.60 7.59 10.12
C MET A 163 -4.41 8.85 10.98
N THR A 164 -3.43 8.85 11.88
CA THR A 164 -3.19 9.98 12.80
C THR A 164 -2.68 11.21 12.06
N ILE A 165 -1.81 11.03 11.08
CA ILE A 165 -1.23 12.14 10.31
C ILE A 165 -2.28 12.74 9.39
N ASP A 166 -2.99 11.95 8.62
CA ASP A 166 -4.00 12.40 7.65
C ASP A 166 -5.20 13.09 8.31
N THR A 167 -5.55 12.65 9.52
CA THR A 167 -6.63 13.26 10.29
C THR A 167 -6.19 14.41 11.19
N ASN A 168 -4.92 14.82 11.12
CA ASN A 168 -4.36 15.78 12.06
C ASN A 168 -4.71 15.42 13.52
N ARG A 169 -4.31 14.21 13.93
CA ARG A 169 -4.60 13.63 15.25
C ARG A 169 -6.11 13.50 15.53
N PHE A 170 -6.84 13.01 14.54
CA PHE A 170 -8.29 12.81 14.61
C PHE A 170 -9.12 14.10 14.75
N ALA A 171 -8.53 15.25 14.40
CA ALA A 171 -9.22 16.53 14.44
C ALA A 171 -10.05 16.83 13.18
N VAL A 172 -9.69 16.23 12.05
CA VAL A 172 -10.35 16.46 10.75
C VAL A 172 -10.53 15.14 9.98
N GLN A 173 -11.44 15.13 9.01
CA GLN A 173 -11.66 14.01 8.07
C GLN A 173 -11.93 12.65 8.74
N THR A 174 -12.39 12.63 9.96
CA THR A 174 -12.77 11.39 10.66
C THR A 174 -14.20 11.00 10.35
N GLY A 175 -14.43 9.71 10.19
CA GLY A 175 -15.76 9.11 10.01
C GLY A 175 -16.07 8.08 11.10
N VAL A 176 -17.24 7.45 10.99
CA VAL A 176 -17.66 6.38 11.91
C VAL A 176 -16.70 5.17 11.84
N ARG A 177 -16.02 4.99 10.70
CA ARG A 177 -15.10 3.88 10.48
C ARG A 177 -13.72 4.12 11.09
N THR A 178 -13.36 5.38 11.35
CA THR A 178 -12.04 5.76 11.90
C THR A 178 -11.89 5.33 13.37
N PHE A 179 -12.99 5.12 14.06
CA PHE A 179 -13.10 4.71 15.46
C PHE A 179 -13.78 3.35 15.59
#